data_795a48b1d28a5f8798e66994c7d34456
#
_entry.id   795a48b1d28a5f8798e66994c7d34456
#
_cell.length_a   1.000
_cell.length_b   1.000
_cell.length_c   1.000
_cell.angle_alpha   90.00
_cell.angle_beta   90.00
_cell.angle_gamma   90.00
#
_symmetry.space_group_name_H-M   'P 1'
#
loop_
_entity.id
_entity.type
_entity.pdbx_description
1 polymer ?
#
loop_
_entity_poly.entity_id
_entity_poly.type
_entity_poly.pdbx_seq_one_letter_code
_entity_poly.pdbx_strand_id
1 'polypeptide(L)'
;RTISFTVGKVLPEPISLVSKMACSGFAASEFLSSIKPEAYKRLGISDYSKRYLVVIAPKAGCVWSGRAPLGGPKSVSGTVALHDSASSYVISHELGHTFGLGHSNFLRCDNAANDGAWSDTCKAVEYGGTVDIMGNIDVTTPLNTYHQWRMGYLDDSQIKQVWQSEVVNLSPSDFANGISAI
;
A
#
# COMPACT_ATOMS: atom_id res chain seq x y z
N ARG A 1 15.83 -2.63 -7.69
CA ARG A 1 14.80 -2.27 -8.68
C ARG A 1 14.39 -0.81 -8.49
N THR A 2 14.36 -0.03 -9.54
CA THR A 2 13.86 1.35 -9.49
C THR A 2 12.44 1.39 -10.07
N ILE A 3 11.50 1.94 -9.31
CA ILE A 3 10.15 2.25 -9.78
C ILE A 3 10.09 3.75 -9.97
N SER A 4 9.80 4.19 -11.19
CA SER A 4 9.69 5.59 -11.54
C SER A 4 8.26 5.89 -11.97
N PHE A 5 7.67 6.94 -11.40
CA PHE A 5 6.39 7.47 -11.79
C PHE A 5 6.56 8.83 -12.42
N THR A 6 5.84 9.06 -13.50
CA THR A 6 5.67 10.40 -14.05
C THR A 6 4.24 10.84 -13.82
N VAL A 7 4.05 12.08 -13.40
CA VAL A 7 2.72 12.66 -13.31
C VAL A 7 2.12 12.67 -14.72
N GLY A 8 0.96 12.06 -14.83
CA GLY A 8 0.20 12.00 -16.07
C GLY A 8 -0.67 13.22 -16.27
N LYS A 9 -1.83 13.00 -16.87
CA LYS A 9 -2.84 14.03 -17.06
C LYS A 9 -3.75 14.14 -15.85
N VAL A 10 -4.15 15.36 -15.51
CA VAL A 10 -5.19 15.66 -14.52
C VAL A 10 -6.39 16.21 -15.26
N LEU A 11 -7.59 15.73 -14.93
CA LEU A 11 -8.82 16.33 -15.46
C LEU A 11 -9.01 17.70 -14.81
N PRO A 12 -9.17 18.77 -15.59
CA PRO A 12 -9.37 20.11 -15.07
C PRO A 12 -10.75 20.27 -14.39
N GLU A 13 -11.73 19.48 -14.85
CA GLU A 13 -13.10 19.55 -14.37
C GLU A 13 -13.53 18.20 -13.76
N PRO A 14 -14.32 18.22 -12.68
CA PRO A 14 -14.87 17.00 -12.10
C PRO A 14 -15.73 16.19 -13.06
N ILE A 15 -15.73 14.87 -12.88
CA ILE A 15 -16.68 13.99 -13.53
C ILE A 15 -17.93 13.90 -12.64
N SER A 16 -19.07 14.42 -13.13
CA SER A 16 -20.34 14.17 -12.48
C SER A 16 -20.84 12.78 -12.77
N LEU A 17 -21.12 12.00 -11.74
CA LEU A 17 -21.64 10.65 -11.82
C LEU A 17 -23.04 10.59 -11.22
N VAL A 18 -23.92 9.82 -11.84
CA VAL A 18 -25.29 9.56 -11.32
C VAL A 18 -25.23 8.60 -10.12
N SER A 19 -24.20 7.76 -10.06
CA SER A 19 -24.01 6.77 -9.01
C SER A 19 -23.13 7.30 -7.88
N LYS A 20 -23.52 7.05 -6.62
CA LYS A 20 -22.69 7.32 -5.46
C LYS A 20 -21.69 6.21 -5.26
N MET A 21 -20.45 6.57 -4.93
CA MET A 21 -19.46 5.59 -4.51
C MET A 21 -19.90 4.91 -3.22
N ALA A 22 -20.01 3.58 -3.26
CA ALA A 22 -20.39 2.81 -2.09
C ALA A 22 -19.22 2.65 -1.12
N CYS A 23 -19.51 2.61 0.17
CA CYS A 23 -18.50 2.48 1.22
C CYS A 23 -18.02 1.02 1.43
N SER A 24 -18.80 0.02 1.02
CA SER A 24 -18.38 -1.38 1.14
C SER A 24 -17.24 -1.72 0.17
N GLY A 25 -16.37 -2.66 0.57
CA GLY A 25 -15.18 -3.03 -0.19
C GLY A 25 -15.47 -3.46 -1.61
N PHE A 26 -16.42 -4.34 -1.77
CA PHE A 26 -16.81 -4.89 -3.07
C PHE A 26 -17.44 -3.82 -3.97
N ALA A 27 -18.45 -3.12 -3.47
CA ALA A 27 -19.14 -2.10 -4.25
C ALA A 27 -18.26 -0.88 -4.60
N ALA A 28 -17.28 -0.54 -3.75
CA ALA A 28 -16.30 0.48 -4.10
C ALA A 28 -15.39 0.01 -5.27
N SER A 29 -14.99 -1.24 -5.29
CA SER A 29 -14.18 -1.80 -6.38
C SER A 29 -14.96 -1.85 -7.70
N GLU A 30 -16.23 -2.23 -7.66
CA GLU A 30 -17.11 -2.20 -8.85
C GLU A 30 -17.29 -0.77 -9.37
N PHE A 31 -17.53 0.18 -8.47
CA PHE A 31 -17.64 1.59 -8.82
C PHE A 31 -16.35 2.08 -9.52
N LEU A 32 -15.16 1.83 -8.96
CA LEU A 32 -13.89 2.23 -9.55
C LEU A 32 -13.67 1.58 -10.91
N SER A 33 -14.06 0.33 -11.09
CA SER A 33 -14.00 -0.37 -12.36
C SER A 33 -14.93 0.26 -13.40
N SER A 34 -16.10 0.72 -12.99
CA SER A 34 -17.08 1.34 -13.89
C SER A 34 -16.65 2.73 -14.38
N ILE A 35 -16.00 3.53 -13.54
CA ILE A 35 -15.59 4.90 -13.90
C ILE A 35 -14.26 4.95 -14.67
N LYS A 36 -13.43 3.92 -14.55
CA LYS A 36 -12.10 3.88 -15.15
C LYS A 36 -12.09 4.14 -16.67
N PRO A 37 -12.94 3.49 -17.49
CA PRO A 37 -12.99 3.75 -18.92
C PRO A 37 -13.40 5.18 -19.26
N GLU A 38 -14.38 5.74 -18.55
CA GLU A 38 -14.85 7.10 -18.76
C GLU A 38 -13.79 8.13 -18.40
N ALA A 39 -13.10 7.94 -17.28
CA ALA A 39 -12.01 8.81 -16.85
C ALA A 39 -10.89 8.85 -17.90
N TYR A 40 -10.46 7.71 -18.40
CA TYR A 40 -9.41 7.65 -19.40
C TYR A 40 -9.85 8.21 -20.76
N LYS A 41 -11.11 7.98 -21.15
CA LYS A 41 -11.69 8.58 -22.35
C LYS A 41 -11.64 10.11 -22.30
N ARG A 42 -12.04 10.72 -21.18
CA ARG A 42 -11.99 12.19 -20.98
C ARG A 42 -10.56 12.73 -20.95
N LEU A 43 -9.62 11.95 -20.45
CA LEU A 43 -8.20 12.27 -20.50
C LEU A 43 -7.59 12.11 -21.90
N GLY A 44 -8.33 11.58 -22.87
CA GLY A 44 -7.84 11.28 -24.21
C GLY A 44 -6.77 10.17 -24.19
N ILE A 45 -6.92 9.19 -23.31
CA ILE A 45 -5.99 8.07 -23.14
C ILE A 45 -6.71 6.79 -23.55
N SER A 46 -6.26 6.19 -24.65
CA SER A 46 -6.79 4.92 -25.17
C SER A 46 -6.09 3.70 -24.57
N ASP A 47 -4.78 3.77 -24.34
CA ASP A 47 -4.01 2.71 -23.67
C ASP A 47 -3.67 3.11 -22.24
N TYR A 48 -4.30 2.43 -21.31
CA TYR A 48 -4.06 2.59 -19.86
C TYR A 48 -3.53 1.34 -19.19
N SER A 49 -3.01 0.39 -19.96
CA SER A 49 -2.45 -0.88 -19.46
C SER A 49 -1.26 -0.70 -18.50
N LYS A 50 -0.53 0.43 -18.64
CA LYS A 50 0.62 0.79 -17.80
C LYS A 50 0.37 2.10 -17.04
N ARG A 51 -0.84 2.33 -16.59
CA ARG A 51 -1.22 3.58 -15.92
C ARG A 51 -1.94 3.33 -14.61
N TYR A 52 -1.68 4.21 -13.67
CA TYR A 52 -2.41 4.28 -12.41
C TYR A 52 -3.43 5.41 -12.48
N LEU A 53 -4.65 5.11 -12.08
CA LEU A 53 -5.73 6.09 -11.97
C LEU A 53 -5.92 6.45 -10.50
N VAL A 54 -5.77 7.73 -10.17
CA VAL A 54 -6.10 8.25 -8.85
C VAL A 54 -7.43 9.00 -8.97
N VAL A 55 -8.42 8.58 -8.22
CA VAL A 55 -9.76 9.16 -8.15
C VAL A 55 -9.91 9.86 -6.82
N ILE A 56 -10.18 11.15 -6.82
CA ILE A 56 -10.49 11.92 -5.63
C ILE A 56 -12.00 12.19 -5.65
N ALA A 57 -12.69 11.70 -4.65
CA ALA A 57 -14.14 11.85 -4.52
C ALA A 57 -14.51 12.61 -3.24
N PRO A 58 -15.60 13.36 -3.24
CA PRO A 58 -16.13 13.96 -2.01
C PRO A 58 -16.41 12.89 -0.96
N LYS A 59 -16.23 13.22 0.32
CA LYS A 59 -16.49 12.32 1.44
C LYS A 59 -17.98 11.95 1.48
N ALA A 60 -18.25 10.68 1.19
CA ALA A 60 -19.62 10.16 1.12
C ALA A 60 -20.08 9.50 2.43
N GLY A 61 -19.50 9.88 3.58
CA GLY A 61 -19.77 9.25 4.87
C GLY A 61 -19.05 7.91 5.10
N CYS A 62 -18.15 7.52 4.21
CA CYS A 62 -17.32 6.33 4.40
C CYS A 62 -16.28 6.56 5.51
N VAL A 63 -15.95 5.47 6.24
CA VAL A 63 -15.00 5.51 7.36
C VAL A 63 -13.54 5.42 6.92
N TRP A 64 -13.29 5.14 5.64
CA TRP A 64 -11.93 5.04 5.09
C TRP A 64 -11.50 6.35 4.40
N SER A 65 -10.22 6.62 4.40
CA SER A 65 -9.61 7.81 3.76
C SER A 65 -9.13 7.53 2.34
N GLY A 66 -8.69 6.31 2.08
CA GLY A 66 -8.28 5.82 0.78
C GLY A 66 -8.67 4.36 0.59
N ARG A 67 -8.55 3.90 -0.66
CA ARG A 67 -8.83 2.52 -1.02
C ARG A 67 -8.20 2.14 -2.34
N ALA A 68 -7.55 0.97 -2.38
CA ALA A 68 -7.07 0.36 -3.61
C ALA A 68 -7.24 -1.15 -3.60
N PRO A 69 -7.44 -1.79 -4.76
CA PRO A 69 -7.35 -3.24 -4.87
C PRO A 69 -5.93 -3.72 -4.59
N LEU A 70 -5.79 -4.85 -3.92
CA LEU A 70 -4.51 -5.49 -3.73
C LEU A 70 -4.02 -6.05 -5.07
N GLY A 71 -2.94 -5.50 -5.57
CA GLY A 71 -2.28 -5.94 -6.80
C GLY A 71 -1.18 -6.96 -6.54
N GLY A 72 -0.10 -6.86 -7.28
CA GLY A 72 1.08 -7.70 -7.12
C GLY A 72 2.39 -6.94 -7.34
N PRO A 73 3.53 -7.51 -6.93
CA PRO A 73 4.83 -6.83 -7.00
C PRO A 73 5.27 -6.43 -8.43
N LYS A 74 4.62 -7.03 -9.44
CA LYS A 74 4.87 -6.73 -10.85
C LYS A 74 3.73 -5.96 -11.52
N SER A 75 2.74 -5.50 -10.74
CA SER A 75 1.65 -4.67 -11.28
C SER A 75 2.23 -3.41 -11.93
N VAL A 76 1.72 -3.08 -13.09
CA VAL A 76 2.11 -1.90 -13.88
C VAL A 76 0.95 -0.93 -14.07
N SER A 77 -0.21 -1.26 -13.51
CA SER A 77 -1.42 -0.43 -13.52
C SER A 77 -2.24 -0.67 -12.26
N GLY A 78 -3.02 0.30 -11.86
CA GLY A 78 -3.89 0.20 -10.69
C GLY A 78 -4.89 1.35 -10.63
N THR A 79 -5.78 1.28 -9.66
CA THR A 79 -6.74 2.34 -9.37
C THR A 79 -6.77 2.60 -7.88
N VAL A 80 -6.66 3.86 -7.51
CA VAL A 80 -6.67 4.35 -6.14
C VAL A 80 -7.86 5.29 -5.98
N ALA A 81 -8.66 5.10 -4.95
CA ALA A 81 -9.72 6.01 -4.55
C ALA A 81 -9.34 6.72 -3.26
N LEU A 82 -9.59 8.01 -3.21
CA LEU A 82 -9.34 8.88 -2.07
C LEU A 82 -10.58 9.69 -1.74
N HIS A 83 -10.79 10.01 -0.47
CA HIS A 83 -11.79 10.95 -0.03
C HIS A 83 -11.17 12.29 0.39
N ASP A 84 -11.77 13.39 -0.08
CA ASP A 84 -11.58 14.80 0.27
C ASP A 84 -10.15 15.34 0.31
N SER A 85 -9.18 14.64 0.85
CA SER A 85 -7.81 15.12 0.93
C SER A 85 -6.85 14.06 0.43
N ALA A 86 -6.20 14.38 -0.65
CA ALA A 86 -5.09 13.59 -1.18
C ALA A 86 -3.82 13.86 -0.37
N SER A 87 -3.74 13.43 0.90
CA SER A 87 -2.48 13.48 1.60
C SER A 87 -1.48 12.55 0.93
N SER A 88 -0.22 12.95 0.85
CA SER A 88 0.85 12.13 0.25
C SER A 88 0.96 10.76 0.92
N TYR A 89 0.69 10.71 2.23
CA TYR A 89 0.63 9.47 2.99
C TYR A 89 -0.43 8.52 2.44
N VAL A 90 -1.69 8.95 2.37
CA VAL A 90 -2.80 8.08 1.91
C VAL A 90 -2.59 7.63 0.47
N ILE A 91 -2.15 8.54 -0.41
CA ILE A 91 -1.84 8.17 -1.81
C ILE A 91 -0.77 7.08 -1.87
N SER A 92 0.31 7.24 -1.12
CA SER A 92 1.43 6.29 -1.13
C SER A 92 1.05 4.96 -0.50
N HIS A 93 0.24 4.96 0.55
CA HIS A 93 -0.34 3.78 1.17
C HIS A 93 -1.19 2.99 0.16
N GLU A 94 -2.15 3.66 -0.48
CA GLU A 94 -3.02 3.01 -1.45
C GLU A 94 -2.27 2.53 -2.71
N LEU A 95 -1.25 3.26 -3.15
CA LEU A 95 -0.35 2.77 -4.20
C LEU A 95 0.40 1.52 -3.76
N GLY A 96 0.83 1.43 -2.50
CA GLY A 96 1.42 0.23 -1.92
C GLY A 96 0.54 -1.00 -2.09
N HIS A 97 -0.77 -0.88 -1.85
CA HIS A 97 -1.72 -1.96 -2.12
C HIS A 97 -1.72 -2.38 -3.58
N THR A 98 -1.67 -1.44 -4.52
CA THR A 98 -1.62 -1.79 -5.95
C THR A 98 -0.36 -2.57 -6.33
N PHE A 99 0.70 -2.49 -5.55
CA PHE A 99 1.92 -3.30 -5.68
C PHE A 99 1.89 -4.62 -4.92
N GLY A 100 0.79 -4.94 -4.26
CA GLY A 100 0.63 -6.18 -3.51
C GLY A 100 1.16 -6.12 -2.08
N LEU A 101 1.35 -4.93 -1.53
CA LEU A 101 1.69 -4.77 -0.12
C LEU A 101 0.42 -4.81 0.72
N GLY A 102 0.39 -5.69 1.72
CA GLY A 102 -0.64 -5.70 2.76
C GLY A 102 -0.39 -4.61 3.79
N HIS A 103 -1.26 -4.52 4.80
CA HIS A 103 -1.00 -3.63 5.93
C HIS A 103 0.24 -4.07 6.72
N SER A 104 0.98 -3.12 7.25
CA SER A 104 2.05 -3.37 8.21
C SER A 104 1.41 -3.60 9.58
N ASN A 105 1.34 -4.85 9.96
CA ASN A 105 0.75 -5.28 11.21
C ASN A 105 1.81 -5.37 12.31
N PHE A 106 1.34 -5.35 13.53
CA PHE A 106 2.15 -5.55 14.74
C PHE A 106 1.69 -6.83 15.43
N LEU A 107 2.61 -7.64 15.92
CA LEU A 107 2.27 -8.82 16.71
C LEU A 107 2.29 -8.46 18.19
N ARG A 108 1.14 -8.56 18.84
CA ARG A 108 1.01 -8.34 20.30
C ARG A 108 0.88 -9.67 21.01
N CYS A 109 1.79 -9.94 21.93
CA CYS A 109 1.84 -11.15 22.73
C CYS A 109 1.58 -10.84 24.22
N ASP A 110 0.91 -11.74 24.92
CA ASP A 110 0.68 -11.72 26.39
C ASP A 110 0.13 -10.39 26.96
N ASN A 111 -0.77 -9.73 26.22
CA ASN A 111 -1.31 -8.41 26.56
C ASN A 111 -0.27 -7.30 26.77
N ALA A 112 0.98 -7.53 26.41
CA ALA A 112 2.01 -6.52 26.44
C ALA A 112 1.70 -5.38 25.46
N ALA A 113 2.09 -4.18 25.82
CA ALA A 113 2.00 -3.03 24.91
C ALA A 113 2.97 -3.18 23.71
N ASN A 114 4.02 -3.97 23.87
CA ASN A 114 5.07 -4.24 22.90
C ASN A 114 5.23 -5.74 22.67
N ASP A 115 6.08 -6.13 21.73
CA ASP A 115 6.42 -7.51 21.43
C ASP A 115 6.86 -8.27 22.70
N GLY A 116 6.07 -9.23 23.09
CA GLY A 116 6.40 -10.18 24.11
C GLY A 116 6.96 -11.48 23.53
N ALA A 117 7.29 -12.42 24.40
CA ALA A 117 7.65 -13.76 23.97
C ALA A 117 6.50 -14.39 23.15
N TRP A 118 6.85 -15.10 22.09
CA TRP A 118 5.86 -15.82 21.29
C TRP A 118 5.05 -16.80 22.14
N SER A 119 3.75 -16.74 22.01
CA SER A 119 2.80 -17.65 22.68
C SER A 119 1.55 -17.79 21.83
N ASP A 120 0.69 -18.75 22.18
CA ASP A 120 -0.60 -18.96 21.49
C ASP A 120 -1.57 -17.79 21.73
N THR A 121 -1.26 -16.89 22.63
CA THR A 121 -2.06 -15.66 22.89
C THR A 121 -1.68 -14.50 21.99
N CYS A 122 -0.62 -14.63 21.19
CA CYS A 122 -0.21 -13.58 20.26
C CYS A 122 -1.30 -13.26 19.24
N LYS A 123 -1.56 -11.98 19.02
CA LYS A 123 -2.56 -11.47 18.08
C LYS A 123 -1.95 -10.44 17.15
N ALA A 124 -2.25 -10.57 15.86
CA ALA A 124 -1.94 -9.52 14.91
C ALA A 124 -2.84 -8.29 15.16
N VAL A 125 -2.22 -7.14 15.31
CA VAL A 125 -2.89 -5.84 15.37
C VAL A 125 -2.74 -5.19 14.01
N GLU A 126 -3.85 -5.11 13.27
CA GLU A 126 -3.86 -4.50 11.95
C GLU A 126 -3.45 -3.03 12.02
N TYR A 127 -2.64 -2.59 11.05
CA TYR A 127 -2.00 -1.27 11.02
C TYR A 127 -1.06 -0.96 12.21
N GLY A 128 -0.75 -1.92 13.06
CA GLY A 128 0.07 -1.67 14.25
C GLY A 128 1.52 -1.28 13.96
N GLY A 129 2.03 -1.51 12.76
CA GLY A 129 3.38 -1.12 12.35
C GLY A 129 3.51 0.42 12.26
N THR A 130 4.45 0.97 13.02
CA THR A 130 4.65 2.43 13.12
C THR A 130 5.84 2.96 12.32
N VAL A 131 6.56 2.09 11.61
CA VAL A 131 7.77 2.42 10.83
C VAL A 131 7.61 2.11 9.34
N ASP A 132 6.41 1.87 8.90
CA ASP A 132 6.08 1.48 7.53
C ASP A 132 4.88 2.28 7.03
N ILE A 133 4.95 2.78 5.81
CA ILE A 133 3.86 3.53 5.19
C ILE A 133 2.56 2.71 5.09
N MET A 134 2.66 1.36 5.11
CA MET A 134 1.50 0.46 5.14
C MET A 134 0.95 0.22 6.56
N GLY A 135 1.48 0.90 7.57
CA GLY A 135 0.97 0.93 8.94
C GLY A 135 0.04 2.10 9.20
N ASN A 136 -0.22 2.39 10.47
CA ASN A 136 -1.08 3.50 10.90
C ASN A 136 -0.22 4.69 11.37
N ILE A 137 0.26 5.47 10.44
CA ILE A 137 1.04 6.68 10.70
C ILE A 137 0.62 7.78 9.73
N ASP A 138 0.61 9.01 10.23
CA ASP A 138 0.24 10.20 9.42
C ASP A 138 1.42 10.82 8.68
N VAL A 139 2.55 10.15 8.65
CA VAL A 139 3.77 10.64 7.99
C VAL A 139 4.27 9.63 6.96
N THR A 140 4.89 10.14 5.91
CA THR A 140 5.51 9.30 4.89
C THR A 140 6.78 8.67 5.45
N THR A 141 6.71 7.39 5.78
CA THR A 141 7.84 6.58 6.25
C THR A 141 8.29 5.62 5.15
N PRO A 142 9.52 5.12 5.20
CA PRO A 142 9.97 4.06 4.30
C PRO A 142 9.15 2.77 4.52
N LEU A 143 9.33 1.81 3.62
CA LEU A 143 8.83 0.46 3.78
C LEU A 143 9.68 -0.30 4.81
N ASN A 144 9.07 -1.17 5.60
CA ASN A 144 9.80 -2.13 6.42
C ASN A 144 10.57 -3.14 5.54
N THR A 145 11.49 -3.90 6.10
CA THR A 145 12.35 -4.82 5.35
C THR A 145 11.58 -5.90 4.60
N TYR A 146 10.48 -6.41 5.14
CA TYR A 146 9.61 -7.36 4.44
C TYR A 146 8.99 -6.75 3.19
N HIS A 147 8.43 -5.54 3.29
CA HIS A 147 7.86 -4.84 2.14
C HIS A 147 8.94 -4.43 1.13
N GLN A 148 10.13 -4.02 1.60
CA GLN A 148 11.27 -3.75 0.72
C GLN A 148 11.66 -5.00 -0.09
N TRP A 149 11.74 -6.16 0.56
CA TRP A 149 11.99 -7.42 -0.11
C TRP A 149 10.88 -7.77 -1.11
N ARG A 150 9.62 -7.67 -0.71
CA ARG A 150 8.46 -7.90 -1.61
C ARG A 150 8.51 -7.02 -2.85
N MET A 151 8.98 -5.80 -2.73
CA MET A 151 9.15 -4.85 -3.83
C MET A 151 10.44 -5.09 -4.65
N GLY A 152 11.32 -5.96 -4.20
CA GLY A 152 12.61 -6.26 -4.81
C GLY A 152 13.64 -5.14 -4.62
N TYR A 153 13.53 -4.37 -3.55
CA TYR A 153 14.58 -3.44 -3.09
C TYR A 153 15.66 -4.15 -2.28
N LEU A 154 15.28 -5.19 -1.54
CA LEU A 154 16.19 -6.17 -0.97
C LEU A 154 16.14 -7.43 -1.83
N ASP A 155 17.29 -8.04 -2.12
CA ASP A 155 17.36 -9.33 -2.76
C ASP A 155 17.43 -10.48 -1.75
N ASP A 156 17.30 -11.71 -2.23
CA ASP A 156 17.24 -12.89 -1.36
C ASP A 156 18.54 -13.11 -0.56
N SER A 157 19.67 -12.58 -1.02
CA SER A 157 20.94 -12.67 -0.30
C SER A 157 20.98 -11.80 0.96
N GLN A 158 20.11 -10.79 1.05
CA GLN A 158 19.98 -9.89 2.19
C GLN A 158 18.95 -10.41 3.22
N ILE A 159 18.27 -11.51 2.93
CA ILE A 159 17.25 -12.12 3.78
C ILE A 159 17.78 -13.44 4.33
N LYS A 160 17.71 -13.60 5.64
CA LYS A 160 18.08 -14.85 6.29
C LYS A 160 16.87 -15.52 6.92
N GLN A 161 16.57 -16.74 6.49
CA GLN A 161 15.59 -17.58 7.16
C GLN A 161 16.24 -18.29 8.34
N VAL A 162 15.67 -18.17 9.52
CA VAL A 162 16.16 -18.72 10.77
C VAL A 162 15.18 -19.78 11.27
N TRP A 163 15.62 -21.03 11.38
CA TRP A 163 14.81 -22.18 11.78
C TRP A 163 15.16 -22.71 13.18
N GLN A 164 16.22 -22.20 13.78
CA GLN A 164 16.68 -22.53 15.13
C GLN A 164 17.38 -21.33 15.76
N SER A 165 17.57 -21.35 17.07
CA SER A 165 18.25 -20.25 17.76
C SER A 165 19.65 -20.04 17.23
N GLU A 166 19.94 -18.85 16.73
CA GLU A 166 21.26 -18.42 16.25
C GLU A 166 21.45 -16.92 16.46
N VAL A 167 22.70 -16.47 16.39
CA VAL A 167 23.03 -15.04 16.39
C VAL A 167 23.25 -14.58 14.95
N VAL A 168 22.54 -13.55 14.55
CA VAL A 168 22.66 -12.96 13.22
C VAL A 168 23.07 -11.49 13.35
N ASN A 169 24.12 -11.09 12.66
CA ASN A 169 24.48 -9.69 12.54
C ASN A 169 23.64 -9.05 11.44
N LEU A 170 22.85 -8.04 11.78
CA LEU A 170 22.05 -7.29 10.84
C LEU A 170 22.81 -6.08 10.34
N SER A 171 22.69 -5.83 9.05
CA SER A 171 23.14 -4.61 8.38
C SER A 171 21.95 -3.69 8.12
N PRO A 172 22.12 -2.36 8.09
CA PRO A 172 21.07 -1.45 7.65
C PRO A 172 20.58 -1.81 6.24
N SER A 173 19.29 -1.63 5.99
CA SER A 173 18.66 -2.04 4.72
C SER A 173 19.07 -1.22 3.50
N ASP A 174 19.73 -0.10 3.69
CA ASP A 174 20.31 0.75 2.66
C ASP A 174 21.74 0.35 2.24
N PHE A 175 22.31 -0.66 2.89
CA PHE A 175 23.60 -1.24 2.51
C PHE A 175 23.40 -2.36 1.48
N ALA A 176 24.23 -2.35 0.44
CA ALA A 176 24.16 -3.35 -0.62
C ALA A 176 24.59 -4.76 -0.19
N ASN A 177 25.27 -4.89 0.93
CA ASN A 177 25.82 -6.17 1.41
C ASN A 177 25.42 -6.42 2.87
N GLY A 178 25.23 -7.69 3.19
CA GLY A 178 24.89 -8.16 4.53
C GLY A 178 23.42 -8.51 4.70
N ILE A 179 23.09 -9.14 5.81
CA ILE A 179 21.71 -9.53 6.14
C ILE A 179 20.99 -8.33 6.69
N SER A 180 19.90 -7.96 6.07
CA SER A 180 19.07 -6.79 6.45
C SER A 180 17.71 -7.20 7.04
N ALA A 181 17.31 -8.47 6.90
CA ALA A 181 16.09 -9.01 7.51
C ALA A 181 16.24 -10.49 7.88
N ILE A 182 15.45 -10.93 8.85
CA ILE A 182 15.35 -12.31 9.33
C ILE A 182 13.89 -12.76 9.17
#